data_74faf29e71c10c7b8f826b9bc5eed4b6
#
_entry.id   74faf29e71c10c7b8f826b9bc5eed4b6
#
_cell.length_a   1.000
_cell.length_b   1.000
_cell.length_c   1.000
_cell.angle_alpha   90.00
_cell.angle_beta   90.00
_cell.angle_gamma   90.00
#
_symmetry.space_group_name_H-M   'P 1'
#
loop_
_entity.id
_entity.type
_entity.pdbx_description
1 polymer ?
#
loop_
_entity_poly.entity_id
_entity_poly.type
_entity_poly.pdbx_seq_one_letter_code
_entity_poly.pdbx_strand_id
1 'polypeptide(L)'
;MRHALYLPLVVSLLLPGLQAIAAEEPRPEQVQSDISTREISIESNFTGIEIVLFGSVDFSRAPSADEGPYDVIMTVRGPNRPIVVRKKERIAGLWMNGASKTFPSVPGFYAVLASRPFRAVAPDETLQKLGIGFANLDFGKSVDGEPAADGFRASLIRLQQEHRLFQESDDAIGFIGRSLFRGSVDLPVNVPIGRYTTQVFLFRDGKLLSQSQSSLQVHKVGFERVVYMLAFRYPLAYGLIAVLMATSAGLLAYAAFRRQ
;
A
#
# COMPACT_ATOMS: atom_id res chain seq x y z
N MET A 1 9.09 79.81 61.67
CA MET A 1 8.35 78.56 61.52
C MET A 1 8.73 77.97 60.16
N ARG A 2 9.62 76.95 60.15
CA ARG A 2 10.16 76.34 58.91
C ARG A 2 9.69 74.89 58.86
N HIS A 3 8.78 74.55 57.94
CA HIS A 3 8.32 73.23 57.74
C HIS A 3 9.30 72.53 56.79
N ALA A 4 10.00 71.51 57.27
CA ALA A 4 10.81 70.64 56.48
C ALA A 4 9.93 69.53 55.84
N LEU A 5 9.89 69.46 54.51
CA LEU A 5 9.23 68.43 53.70
C LEU A 5 10.17 67.24 53.53
N TYR A 6 9.84 66.13 54.19
CA TYR A 6 10.57 64.86 53.94
C TYR A 6 9.95 64.12 52.73
N LEU A 7 10.75 63.94 51.70
CA LEU A 7 10.40 63.15 50.50
C LEU A 7 10.90 61.71 50.69
N PRO A 8 10.04 60.69 50.67
CA PRO A 8 10.52 59.31 50.75
C PRO A 8 11.10 58.85 49.41
N LEU A 9 12.35 58.44 49.46
CA LEU A 9 13.07 57.82 48.34
C LEU A 9 12.57 56.34 48.15
N VAL A 10 11.77 56.08 47.12
CA VAL A 10 11.35 54.71 46.72
C VAL A 10 12.45 54.09 45.97
N VAL A 11 13.22 53.21 46.61
CA VAL A 11 14.19 52.33 45.92
C VAL A 11 13.42 51.18 45.32
N SER A 12 13.20 51.23 43.98
CA SER A 12 12.63 50.16 43.21
C SER A 12 13.71 49.09 42.96
N LEU A 13 13.59 47.97 43.67
CA LEU A 13 14.45 46.79 43.54
C LEU A 13 14.06 46.05 42.22
N LEU A 14 14.79 46.28 41.15
CA LEU A 14 14.66 45.48 39.91
C LEU A 14 15.21 44.08 40.17
N LEU A 15 14.33 43.13 40.47
CA LEU A 15 14.62 41.70 40.41
C LEU A 15 14.73 41.30 38.91
N PRO A 16 15.88 40.78 38.43
CA PRO A 16 15.94 40.16 37.11
C PRO A 16 15.05 38.91 37.12
N GLY A 17 13.97 38.99 36.36
CA GLY A 17 13.10 37.83 36.16
C GLY A 17 13.93 36.66 35.64
N LEU A 18 14.06 35.60 36.43
CA LEU A 18 14.47 34.28 35.96
C LEU A 18 13.42 33.83 34.94
N GLN A 19 13.68 34.05 33.63
CA GLN A 19 12.92 33.37 32.59
C GLN A 19 13.27 31.90 32.74
N ALA A 20 12.36 31.10 33.31
CA ALA A 20 12.41 29.68 33.27
C ALA A 20 12.40 29.31 31.78
N ILE A 21 13.55 28.85 31.27
CA ILE A 21 13.62 28.18 29.98
C ILE A 21 12.73 26.95 30.13
N ALA A 22 11.50 27.05 29.62
CA ALA A 22 10.62 25.90 29.50
C ALA A 22 11.39 24.88 28.71
N ALA A 23 11.79 23.77 29.32
CA ALA A 23 12.38 22.65 28.65
C ALA A 23 11.35 22.18 27.60
N GLU A 24 11.63 22.41 26.33
CA GLU A 24 10.80 21.96 25.23
C GLU A 24 10.62 20.43 25.39
N GLU A 25 9.40 19.99 25.66
CA GLU A 25 9.13 18.56 25.77
C GLU A 25 9.64 17.87 24.50
N PRO A 26 10.39 16.77 24.62
CA PRO A 26 10.97 16.10 23.47
C PRO A 26 9.85 15.66 22.53
N ARG A 27 9.86 16.16 21.31
CA ARG A 27 8.87 15.82 20.27
C ARG A 27 8.83 14.31 20.04
N PRO A 28 7.64 13.72 19.86
CA PRO A 28 7.53 12.31 19.57
C PRO A 28 8.20 11.98 18.22
N GLU A 29 8.81 10.82 18.15
CA GLU A 29 9.43 10.33 16.92
C GLU A 29 8.35 10.09 15.86
N GLN A 30 8.60 10.57 14.65
CA GLN A 30 7.67 10.49 13.54
C GLN A 30 8.35 9.88 12.32
N VAL A 31 7.61 8.98 11.64
CA VAL A 31 8.05 8.45 10.36
C VAL A 31 7.47 9.29 9.23
N GLN A 32 8.33 9.75 8.33
CA GLN A 32 7.94 10.30 7.04
C GLN A 32 8.33 9.32 5.96
N SER A 33 7.44 9.09 5.01
CA SER A 33 7.70 8.15 3.92
C SER A 33 7.11 8.63 2.61
N ASP A 34 7.75 8.26 1.52
CA ASP A 34 7.26 8.47 0.17
C ASP A 34 7.65 7.28 -0.72
N ILE A 35 7.17 7.30 -1.96
CA ILE A 35 7.41 6.28 -2.98
C ILE A 35 8.08 6.88 -4.19
N SER A 36 8.94 6.10 -4.84
CA SER A 36 9.71 6.54 -6.02
C SER A 36 8.83 7.00 -7.18
N THR A 37 7.62 6.46 -7.29
CA THR A 37 6.69 6.75 -8.38
C THR A 37 5.26 6.75 -7.88
N ARG A 38 4.52 7.84 -8.12
CA ARG A 38 3.11 7.97 -7.72
C ARG A 38 2.13 7.52 -8.80
N GLU A 39 2.61 7.36 -10.02
CA GLU A 39 1.81 6.91 -11.16
C GLU A 39 2.55 5.83 -11.93
N ILE A 40 1.90 4.71 -12.17
CA ILE A 40 2.42 3.60 -12.96
C ILE A 40 1.51 3.38 -14.14
N SER A 41 2.12 3.44 -15.33
CA SER A 41 1.45 3.23 -16.60
C SER A 41 1.70 1.82 -17.11
N ILE A 42 0.62 1.05 -17.29
CA ILE A 42 0.69 -0.30 -17.87
C ILE A 42 0.42 -0.17 -19.37
N GLU A 43 1.45 -0.48 -20.16
CA GLU A 43 1.39 -0.58 -21.61
C GLU A 43 1.37 -2.04 -22.04
N SER A 44 1.16 -2.31 -23.35
CA SER A 44 1.11 -3.68 -23.89
C SER A 44 2.40 -4.48 -23.72
N ASN A 45 3.53 -3.78 -23.57
CA ASN A 45 4.87 -4.36 -23.33
C ASN A 45 5.30 -4.34 -21.86
N PHE A 46 4.37 -4.06 -20.94
CA PHE A 46 4.67 -4.01 -19.50
C PHE A 46 5.11 -5.38 -18.99
N THR A 47 6.32 -5.47 -18.45
CA THR A 47 6.93 -6.70 -17.91
C THR A 47 6.94 -6.76 -16.39
N GLY A 48 6.34 -5.77 -15.73
CA GLY A 48 6.43 -5.52 -14.28
C GLY A 48 7.33 -4.32 -14.00
N ILE A 49 7.28 -3.83 -12.77
CA ILE A 49 8.08 -2.68 -12.31
C ILE A 49 8.43 -2.85 -10.83
N GLU A 50 9.64 -2.50 -10.49
CA GLU A 50 10.06 -2.34 -9.10
C GLU A 50 9.70 -0.94 -8.60
N ILE A 51 9.00 -0.86 -7.48
CA ILE A 51 8.76 0.40 -6.75
C ILE A 51 9.62 0.43 -5.50
N VAL A 52 10.26 1.57 -5.27
CA VAL A 52 11.06 1.81 -4.07
C VAL A 52 10.24 2.66 -3.10
N LEU A 53 10.08 2.14 -1.89
CA LEU A 53 9.55 2.86 -0.74
C LEU A 53 10.73 3.35 0.08
N PHE A 54 10.72 4.59 0.48
CA PHE A 54 11.76 5.15 1.33
C PHE A 54 11.14 6.06 2.37
N GLY A 55 11.87 6.29 3.44
CA GLY A 55 11.42 7.18 4.48
C GLY A 55 12.52 7.51 5.47
N SER A 56 12.20 8.43 6.35
CA SER A 56 13.08 8.87 7.43
C SER A 56 12.34 8.91 8.76
N VAL A 57 13.11 8.77 9.83
CA VAL A 57 12.62 8.98 11.19
C VAL A 57 13.00 10.39 11.63
N ASP A 58 12.01 11.27 11.74
CA ASP A 58 12.18 12.62 12.26
C ASP A 58 12.19 12.58 13.80
N PHE A 59 12.96 13.51 14.39
CA PHE A 59 13.20 13.59 15.83
C PHE A 59 13.78 12.30 16.43
N SER A 60 14.58 11.58 15.58
CA SER A 60 15.19 10.32 15.94
C SER A 60 16.06 10.45 17.18
N ARG A 61 15.80 9.59 18.19
CA ARG A 61 16.60 9.46 19.42
C ARG A 61 17.59 8.29 19.36
N ALA A 62 17.54 7.50 18.29
CA ALA A 62 18.41 6.33 18.17
C ALA A 62 19.79 6.70 17.57
N PRO A 63 20.85 5.97 17.97
CA PRO A 63 20.86 5.08 19.11
C PRO A 63 21.45 5.77 20.33
N SER A 64 20.69 5.90 21.41
CA SER A 64 21.25 6.05 22.74
C SER A 64 21.55 4.66 23.30
N ALA A 65 22.43 4.56 24.27
CA ALA A 65 22.75 3.26 24.91
C ALA A 65 21.54 2.58 25.56
N ASP A 66 20.50 3.36 25.84
CA ASP A 66 19.29 2.94 26.56
C ASP A 66 18.09 2.70 25.63
N GLU A 67 18.20 3.02 24.33
CA GLU A 67 17.09 2.88 23.36
C GLU A 67 17.49 1.91 22.22
N GLY A 68 16.70 0.87 22.03
CA GLY A 68 16.91 -0.14 20.99
C GLY A 68 16.84 0.43 19.56
N PRO A 69 17.26 -0.36 18.57
CA PRO A 69 17.19 0.04 17.17
C PRO A 69 15.74 0.19 16.72
N TYR A 70 15.54 1.01 15.68
CA TYR A 70 14.24 1.07 15.00
C TYR A 70 13.99 -0.17 14.18
N ASP A 71 12.73 -0.57 14.16
CA ASP A 71 12.19 -1.52 13.23
C ASP A 71 11.14 -0.87 12.35
N VAL A 72 11.12 -1.26 11.09
CA VAL A 72 10.17 -0.74 10.12
C VAL A 72 9.44 -1.89 9.45
N ILE A 73 8.12 -1.75 9.31
CA ILE A 73 7.30 -2.58 8.44
C ILE A 73 6.66 -1.68 7.39
N MET A 74 6.73 -2.10 6.13
CA MET A 74 6.08 -1.43 5.01
C MET A 74 5.03 -2.36 4.41
N THR A 75 3.84 -1.83 4.10
CA THR A 75 2.82 -2.58 3.39
C THR A 75 2.43 -1.84 2.11
N VAL A 76 2.17 -2.59 1.05
CA VAL A 76 1.62 -2.10 -0.22
C VAL A 76 0.34 -2.86 -0.49
N ARG A 77 -0.79 -2.17 -0.55
CA ARG A 77 -2.11 -2.76 -0.76
C ARG A 77 -2.75 -2.21 -2.02
N GLY A 78 -3.08 -3.09 -2.95
CA GLY A 78 -3.84 -2.75 -4.16
C GLY A 78 -5.35 -2.67 -3.92
N PRO A 79 -6.13 -2.34 -4.96
CA PRO A 79 -7.58 -2.23 -4.87
C PRO A 79 -8.21 -3.57 -4.50
N ASN A 80 -9.23 -3.52 -3.65
CA ASN A 80 -9.99 -4.71 -3.26
C ASN A 80 -10.89 -5.18 -4.40
N ARG A 81 -11.02 -6.51 -4.54
CA ARG A 81 -11.91 -7.15 -5.53
C ARG A 81 -12.51 -8.43 -4.97
N PRO A 82 -13.72 -8.81 -5.40
CA PRO A 82 -14.27 -10.11 -5.04
C PRO A 82 -13.50 -11.23 -5.76
N ILE A 83 -13.20 -12.31 -5.03
CA ILE A 83 -12.55 -13.52 -5.57
C ILE A 83 -13.35 -14.75 -5.18
N VAL A 84 -13.60 -15.62 -6.16
CA VAL A 84 -14.24 -16.92 -5.94
C VAL A 84 -13.18 -18.01 -6.00
N VAL A 85 -13.00 -18.73 -4.91
CA VAL A 85 -12.15 -19.93 -4.84
C VAL A 85 -13.01 -21.17 -5.01
N ARG A 86 -12.60 -22.06 -5.91
CA ARG A 86 -13.31 -23.30 -6.21
C ARG A 86 -12.41 -24.49 -5.95
N LYS A 87 -12.95 -25.50 -5.27
CA LYS A 87 -12.29 -26.78 -5.09
C LYS A 87 -12.54 -27.65 -6.30
N LYS A 88 -11.48 -28.24 -6.87
CA LYS A 88 -11.62 -29.26 -7.90
C LYS A 88 -11.86 -30.62 -7.25
N GLU A 89 -12.86 -31.34 -7.74
CA GLU A 89 -13.23 -32.67 -7.25
C GLU A 89 -13.35 -33.64 -8.44
N ARG A 90 -13.02 -34.90 -8.20
CA ARG A 90 -13.13 -35.93 -9.23
C ARG A 90 -14.50 -36.59 -9.14
N ILE A 91 -15.38 -36.29 -10.10
CA ILE A 91 -16.73 -36.84 -10.19
C ILE A 91 -16.82 -37.69 -11.44
N ALA A 92 -17.20 -38.96 -11.30
CA ALA A 92 -17.27 -39.91 -12.41
C ALA A 92 -16.00 -39.98 -13.27
N GLY A 93 -14.80 -39.83 -12.66
CA GLY A 93 -13.54 -39.89 -13.36
C GLY A 93 -13.05 -38.55 -13.98
N LEU A 94 -13.88 -37.51 -14.01
CA LEU A 94 -13.57 -36.17 -14.55
C LEU A 94 -13.31 -35.17 -13.43
N TRP A 95 -12.35 -34.27 -13.67
CA TRP A 95 -12.09 -33.14 -12.76
C TRP A 95 -13.12 -32.04 -13.00
N MET A 96 -13.98 -31.82 -12.02
CA MET A 96 -15.02 -30.78 -12.04
C MET A 96 -14.84 -29.78 -10.92
N ASN A 97 -15.40 -28.57 -11.08
CA ASN A 97 -15.46 -27.60 -10.01
C ASN A 97 -16.59 -28.01 -9.04
N GLY A 98 -16.21 -28.38 -7.83
CA GLY A 98 -17.13 -28.70 -6.73
C GLY A 98 -17.41 -27.46 -5.88
N ALA A 99 -17.25 -27.59 -4.56
CA ALA A 99 -17.52 -26.53 -3.58
C ALA A 99 -16.78 -25.23 -3.94
N SER A 100 -17.45 -24.09 -3.72
CA SER A 100 -16.88 -22.77 -3.96
C SER A 100 -17.14 -21.84 -2.79
N LYS A 101 -16.22 -20.87 -2.58
CA LYS A 101 -16.34 -19.83 -1.57
C LYS A 101 -16.00 -18.47 -2.19
N THR A 102 -16.85 -17.48 -1.93
CA THR A 102 -16.65 -16.10 -2.41
C THR A 102 -16.11 -15.25 -1.27
N PHE A 103 -14.97 -14.61 -1.52
CA PHE A 103 -14.38 -13.60 -0.65
C PHE A 103 -14.66 -12.22 -1.26
N PRO A 104 -15.49 -11.38 -0.63
CA PRO A 104 -15.99 -10.15 -1.26
C PRO A 104 -14.94 -9.02 -1.35
N SER A 105 -13.93 -9.02 -0.49
CA SER A 105 -13.01 -7.90 -0.35
C SER A 105 -11.56 -8.36 -0.21
N VAL A 106 -11.00 -8.94 -1.26
CA VAL A 106 -9.61 -9.39 -1.29
C VAL A 106 -8.76 -8.30 -1.94
N PRO A 107 -7.66 -7.85 -1.32
CA PRO A 107 -6.72 -6.96 -2.00
C PRO A 107 -6.20 -7.66 -3.26
N GLY A 108 -6.28 -6.96 -4.40
CA GLY A 108 -5.82 -7.53 -5.67
C GLY A 108 -4.30 -7.64 -5.76
N PHE A 109 -3.58 -6.92 -4.87
CA PHE A 109 -2.15 -7.01 -4.61
C PHE A 109 -1.90 -6.72 -3.14
N TYR A 110 -0.98 -7.44 -2.53
CA TYR A 110 -0.54 -7.18 -1.17
C TYR A 110 0.93 -7.57 -1.01
N ALA A 111 1.75 -6.61 -0.63
CA ALA A 111 3.13 -6.85 -0.25
C ALA A 111 3.39 -6.32 1.15
N VAL A 112 4.17 -7.07 1.92
CA VAL A 112 4.66 -6.65 3.23
C VAL A 112 6.15 -6.93 3.34
N LEU A 113 6.89 -5.92 3.76
CA LEU A 113 8.33 -5.91 3.94
C LEU A 113 8.62 -5.59 5.40
N ALA A 114 9.63 -6.19 5.97
CA ALA A 114 10.10 -5.88 7.31
C ALA A 114 11.61 -5.69 7.36
N SER A 115 12.09 -4.92 8.34
CA SER A 115 13.52 -4.75 8.62
C SER A 115 14.15 -5.95 9.29
N ARG A 116 13.34 -6.76 9.99
CA ARG A 116 13.68 -8.02 10.65
C ARG A 116 12.49 -8.98 10.58
N PRO A 117 12.61 -10.25 10.92
CA PRO A 117 11.48 -11.16 10.96
C PRO A 117 10.28 -10.58 11.73
N PHE A 118 9.08 -10.63 11.17
CA PHE A 118 7.88 -9.95 11.68
C PHE A 118 7.63 -10.12 13.17
N ARG A 119 7.82 -11.35 13.69
CA ARG A 119 7.65 -11.68 15.11
C ARG A 119 8.72 -11.04 16.01
N ALA A 120 9.86 -10.67 15.44
CA ALA A 120 10.90 -9.95 16.16
C ALA A 120 10.64 -8.43 16.19
N VAL A 121 9.86 -7.92 15.22
CA VAL A 121 9.50 -6.50 15.14
C VAL A 121 8.36 -6.15 16.09
N ALA A 122 7.29 -6.94 16.12
CA ALA A 122 6.12 -6.65 16.95
C ALA A 122 5.38 -7.93 17.37
N PRO A 123 4.67 -7.90 18.53
CA PRO A 123 3.82 -8.99 18.97
C PRO A 123 2.68 -9.28 17.97
N ASP A 124 2.28 -10.57 17.86
CA ASP A 124 1.20 -11.01 16.97
C ASP A 124 -0.11 -10.22 17.16
N GLU A 125 -0.45 -9.85 18.40
CA GLU A 125 -1.63 -9.01 18.70
C GLU A 125 -1.57 -7.62 18.03
N THR A 126 -0.38 -7.02 18.01
CA THR A 126 -0.16 -5.72 17.37
C THR A 126 -0.26 -5.84 15.86
N LEU A 127 0.36 -6.86 15.28
CA LEU A 127 0.28 -7.16 13.85
C LEU A 127 -1.16 -7.41 13.42
N GLN A 128 -1.94 -8.14 14.23
CA GLN A 128 -3.36 -8.42 13.98
C GLN A 128 -4.20 -7.14 14.01
N LYS A 129 -4.00 -6.27 15.01
CA LYS A 129 -4.71 -4.97 15.11
C LYS A 129 -4.43 -4.06 13.93
N LEU A 130 -3.21 -4.10 13.39
CA LEU A 130 -2.79 -3.30 12.24
C LEU A 130 -3.11 -3.97 10.89
N GLY A 131 -3.58 -5.22 10.88
CA GLY A 131 -3.86 -5.98 9.66
C GLY A 131 -2.61 -6.30 8.84
N ILE A 132 -1.47 -6.47 9.51
CA ILE A 132 -0.17 -6.73 8.88
C ILE A 132 0.06 -8.25 8.78
N GLY A 133 0.50 -8.70 7.60
CA GLY A 133 0.72 -10.12 7.29
C GLY A 133 -0.50 -10.84 6.75
N PHE A 134 -0.30 -11.92 6.01
CA PHE A 134 -1.37 -12.65 5.32
C PHE A 134 -2.45 -13.23 6.25
N ALA A 135 -2.04 -13.65 7.44
CA ALA A 135 -2.96 -14.19 8.45
C ALA A 135 -3.98 -13.15 8.92
N ASN A 136 -3.57 -11.87 8.93
CA ASN A 136 -4.32 -10.77 9.51
C ASN A 136 -5.13 -9.96 8.49
N LEU A 137 -5.07 -10.32 7.18
CA LEU A 137 -5.86 -9.67 6.16
C LEU A 137 -7.35 -9.95 6.36
N ASP A 138 -8.16 -8.90 6.31
CA ASP A 138 -9.61 -9.03 6.27
C ASP A 138 -10.08 -9.17 4.81
N PHE A 139 -10.70 -10.30 4.49
CA PHE A 139 -11.28 -10.58 3.17
C PHE A 139 -12.80 -10.33 3.12
N GLY A 140 -13.35 -9.73 4.17
CA GLY A 140 -14.78 -9.51 4.34
C GLY A 140 -15.53 -10.78 4.76
N LYS A 141 -16.76 -10.60 5.19
CA LYS A 141 -17.64 -11.74 5.53
C LYS A 141 -18.06 -12.43 4.24
N SER A 142 -17.92 -13.76 4.22
CA SER A 142 -18.41 -14.55 3.09
C SER A 142 -19.91 -14.33 2.87
N VAL A 143 -20.32 -14.28 1.61
CA VAL A 143 -21.72 -14.12 1.21
C VAL A 143 -22.61 -15.24 1.79
N ASP A 144 -22.05 -16.43 2.04
CA ASP A 144 -22.76 -17.59 2.56
C ASP A 144 -22.90 -17.61 4.09
N GLY A 145 -22.50 -16.52 4.78
CA GLY A 145 -22.70 -16.35 6.24
C GLY A 145 -21.82 -17.23 7.14
N GLU A 146 -21.17 -18.25 6.60
CA GLU A 146 -20.26 -19.11 7.35
C GLU A 146 -18.86 -18.51 7.44
N PRO A 147 -18.13 -18.70 8.55
CA PRO A 147 -16.70 -18.39 8.62
C PRO A 147 -16.02 -19.06 7.42
N ALA A 148 -15.15 -18.33 6.73
CA ALA A 148 -14.39 -18.93 5.64
C ALA A 148 -13.70 -20.18 6.17
N ALA A 149 -14.09 -21.36 5.66
CA ALA A 149 -13.41 -22.59 6.04
C ALA A 149 -11.91 -22.37 5.78
N ASP A 150 -11.08 -22.58 6.81
CA ASP A 150 -9.66 -22.24 6.82
C ASP A 150 -8.92 -22.73 5.56
N GLY A 151 -9.37 -23.84 4.97
CA GLY A 151 -8.81 -24.40 3.76
C GLY A 151 -9.01 -23.53 2.49
N PHE A 152 -10.13 -22.83 2.33
CA PHE A 152 -10.36 -21.93 1.19
C PHE A 152 -9.53 -20.65 1.31
N ARG A 153 -9.42 -20.11 2.54
CA ARG A 153 -8.58 -18.97 2.83
C ARG A 153 -7.09 -19.26 2.55
N ALA A 154 -6.59 -20.37 3.07
CA ALA A 154 -5.21 -20.80 2.84
C ALA A 154 -4.94 -21.04 1.34
N SER A 155 -5.89 -21.65 0.62
CA SER A 155 -5.78 -21.85 -0.83
C SER A 155 -5.77 -20.55 -1.60
N LEU A 156 -6.58 -19.54 -1.20
CA LEU A 156 -6.59 -18.22 -1.79
C LEU A 156 -5.21 -17.55 -1.64
N ILE A 157 -4.69 -17.51 -0.42
CA ILE A 157 -3.38 -16.90 -0.12
C ILE A 157 -2.30 -17.58 -0.97
N ARG A 158 -2.25 -18.91 -0.99
CA ARG A 158 -1.27 -19.67 -1.78
C ARG A 158 -1.36 -19.34 -3.27
N LEU A 159 -2.56 -19.31 -3.85
CA LEU A 159 -2.74 -18.97 -5.27
C LEU A 159 -2.30 -17.53 -5.58
N GLN A 160 -2.57 -16.59 -4.68
CA GLN A 160 -2.12 -15.21 -4.85
C GLN A 160 -0.59 -15.09 -4.74
N GLN A 161 0.05 -15.91 -3.90
CA GLN A 161 1.52 -16.00 -3.82
C GLN A 161 2.12 -16.63 -5.08
N GLU A 162 1.55 -17.71 -5.60
CA GLU A 162 1.97 -18.34 -6.86
C GLU A 162 1.91 -17.35 -8.04
N HIS A 163 0.92 -16.45 -8.04
CA HIS A 163 0.81 -15.36 -9.01
C HIS A 163 1.67 -14.13 -8.69
N ARG A 164 2.47 -14.15 -7.63
CA ARG A 164 3.28 -13.02 -7.12
C ARG A 164 2.44 -11.77 -6.78
N LEU A 165 1.14 -11.95 -6.55
CA LEU A 165 0.25 -10.87 -6.11
C LEU A 165 0.28 -10.67 -4.60
N PHE A 166 0.68 -11.71 -3.83
CA PHE A 166 0.91 -11.65 -2.41
C PHE A 166 2.37 -11.95 -2.11
N GLN A 167 3.06 -11.00 -1.48
CA GLN A 167 4.49 -11.07 -1.19
C GLN A 167 4.72 -10.73 0.29
N GLU A 168 5.54 -11.52 0.95
CA GLU A 168 5.98 -11.31 2.33
C GLU A 168 7.49 -11.53 2.39
N SER A 169 8.22 -10.51 2.85
CA SER A 169 9.67 -10.50 2.83
C SER A 169 10.21 -9.97 4.15
N ASP A 170 10.86 -10.85 4.88
CA ASP A 170 11.67 -10.49 6.04
C ASP A 170 13.01 -9.90 5.58
N ASP A 171 13.62 -9.07 6.42
CA ASP A 171 14.95 -8.47 6.18
C ASP A 171 15.05 -7.70 4.84
N ALA A 172 13.92 -7.21 4.33
CA ALA A 172 13.82 -6.55 3.01
C ALA A 172 13.93 -5.01 3.09
N ILE A 173 14.03 -4.46 4.29
CA ILE A 173 14.18 -3.03 4.52
C ILE A 173 15.57 -2.75 5.05
N GLY A 174 16.35 -1.99 4.29
CA GLY A 174 17.69 -1.56 4.68
C GLY A 174 17.70 -0.15 5.26
N PHE A 175 18.38 0.04 6.40
CA PHE A 175 18.67 1.37 6.92
C PHE A 175 19.93 1.95 6.28
N ILE A 176 19.87 3.23 5.91
CA ILE A 176 20.98 4.01 5.40
C ILE A 176 21.33 5.06 6.47
N GLY A 177 22.40 4.81 7.20
CA GLY A 177 22.73 5.61 8.38
C GLY A 177 21.79 5.31 9.55
N ARG A 178 21.33 6.34 10.27
CA ARG A 178 20.59 6.17 11.52
C ARG A 178 19.07 6.29 11.38
N SER A 179 18.60 7.02 10.40
CA SER A 179 17.18 7.40 10.30
C SER A 179 16.56 7.18 8.92
N LEU A 180 17.37 7.10 7.86
CA LEU A 180 16.85 6.86 6.51
C LEU A 180 16.74 5.35 6.26
N PHE A 181 15.65 4.93 5.64
CA PHE A 181 15.43 3.53 5.30
C PHE A 181 14.78 3.40 3.91
N ARG A 182 14.99 2.25 3.28
CA ARG A 182 14.38 1.92 1.99
C ARG A 182 14.05 0.45 1.90
N GLY A 183 13.00 0.14 1.15
CA GLY A 183 12.63 -1.20 0.73
C GLY A 183 12.10 -1.17 -0.69
N SER A 184 12.15 -2.28 -1.41
CA SER A 184 11.62 -2.38 -2.76
C SER A 184 10.59 -3.49 -2.89
N VAL A 185 9.61 -3.27 -3.76
CA VAL A 185 8.52 -4.21 -4.06
C VAL A 185 8.39 -4.36 -5.57
N ASP A 186 8.36 -5.60 -6.03
CA ASP A 186 8.11 -5.91 -7.43
C ASP A 186 6.60 -6.00 -7.72
N LEU A 187 6.12 -5.16 -8.60
CA LEU A 187 4.78 -5.27 -9.16
C LEU A 187 4.81 -6.15 -10.42
N PRO A 188 4.13 -7.31 -10.40
CA PRO A 188 4.12 -8.21 -11.55
C PRO A 188 3.25 -7.70 -12.70
N VAL A 189 3.36 -8.34 -13.87
CA VAL A 189 2.60 -7.96 -15.09
C VAL A 189 1.08 -8.05 -14.92
N ASN A 190 0.61 -8.93 -14.05
CA ASN A 190 -0.82 -9.19 -13.80
C ASN A 190 -1.39 -8.34 -12.65
N VAL A 191 -0.66 -7.31 -12.23
CA VAL A 191 -1.08 -6.42 -11.15
C VAL A 191 -2.38 -5.68 -11.54
N PRO A 192 -3.40 -5.61 -10.65
CA PRO A 192 -4.64 -4.90 -10.94
C PRO A 192 -4.44 -3.39 -11.09
N ILE A 193 -5.19 -2.80 -12.02
CA ILE A 193 -5.27 -1.35 -12.15
C ILE A 193 -6.10 -0.75 -11.01
N GLY A 194 -5.74 0.44 -10.56
CA GLY A 194 -6.45 1.18 -9.52
C GLY A 194 -5.52 1.89 -8.55
N ARG A 195 -6.10 2.33 -7.44
CA ARG A 195 -5.36 3.01 -6.37
C ARG A 195 -4.71 1.99 -5.44
N TYR A 196 -3.44 2.18 -5.19
CA TYR A 196 -2.64 1.45 -4.21
C TYR A 196 -2.38 2.34 -3.01
N THR A 197 -2.41 1.75 -1.83
CA THR A 197 -2.07 2.41 -0.57
C THR A 197 -0.80 1.79 -0.03
N THR A 198 0.17 2.62 0.29
CA THR A 198 1.39 2.22 0.97
C THR A 198 1.33 2.73 2.40
N GLN A 199 1.67 1.89 3.36
CA GLN A 199 1.76 2.27 4.77
C GLN A 199 3.12 1.87 5.31
N VAL A 200 3.70 2.75 6.10
CA VAL A 200 4.97 2.53 6.78
C VAL A 200 4.74 2.66 8.27
N PHE A 201 5.14 1.65 9.00
CA PHE A 201 4.99 1.56 10.45
C PHE A 201 6.38 1.55 11.09
N LEU A 202 6.61 2.47 12.01
CA LEU A 202 7.83 2.56 12.80
C LEU A 202 7.61 1.93 14.17
N PHE A 203 8.45 0.97 14.50
CA PHE A 203 8.44 0.28 15.79
C PHE A 203 9.74 0.51 16.55
N ARG A 204 9.66 0.36 17.87
CA ARG A 204 10.79 0.16 18.78
C ARG A 204 10.35 -0.76 19.91
N ASP A 205 11.14 -1.77 20.19
CA ASP A 205 10.88 -2.75 21.25
C ASP A 205 9.45 -3.32 21.22
N GLY A 206 8.96 -3.62 20.02
CA GLY A 206 7.62 -4.16 19.80
C GLY A 206 6.47 -3.16 19.88
N LYS A 207 6.73 -1.88 20.15
CA LYS A 207 5.71 -0.83 20.25
C LYS A 207 5.67 0.02 18.99
N LEU A 208 4.48 0.29 18.48
CA LEU A 208 4.28 1.23 17.36
C LEU A 208 4.53 2.66 17.87
N LEU A 209 5.50 3.33 17.24
CA LEU A 209 5.81 4.74 17.53
C LEU A 209 5.05 5.69 16.62
N SER A 210 5.04 5.39 15.31
CA SER A 210 4.44 6.26 14.31
C SER A 210 4.08 5.46 13.06
N GLN A 211 3.16 6.02 12.25
CA GLN A 211 2.83 5.47 10.94
C GLN A 211 2.68 6.60 9.92
N SER A 212 3.02 6.29 8.67
CA SER A 212 2.86 7.17 7.52
C SER A 212 2.14 6.44 6.40
N GLN A 213 1.38 7.16 5.59
CA GLN A 213 0.64 6.59 4.47
C GLN A 213 0.85 7.43 3.22
N SER A 214 1.09 6.74 2.11
CA SER A 214 1.17 7.32 0.77
C SER A 214 0.29 6.54 -0.20
N SER A 215 0.03 7.06 -1.39
CA SER A 215 -0.75 6.36 -2.39
C SER A 215 -0.11 6.49 -3.76
N LEU A 216 -0.25 5.44 -4.57
CA LEU A 216 0.13 5.43 -5.98
C LEU A 216 -1.07 4.99 -6.82
N GLN A 217 -1.07 5.40 -8.08
CA GLN A 217 -2.11 5.06 -9.04
C GLN A 217 -1.52 4.19 -10.16
N VAL A 218 -2.11 3.02 -10.36
CA VAL A 218 -1.80 2.14 -11.50
C VAL A 218 -2.92 2.27 -12.52
N HIS A 219 -2.58 2.60 -13.77
CA HIS A 219 -3.56 2.77 -14.83
C HIS A 219 -3.04 2.21 -16.17
N LYS A 220 -3.96 1.86 -17.07
CA LYS A 220 -3.60 1.50 -18.45
C LYS A 220 -3.46 2.75 -19.30
N VAL A 221 -2.42 2.75 -20.14
CA VAL A 221 -2.18 3.79 -21.13
C VAL A 221 -2.05 3.16 -22.53
N GLY A 222 -2.08 4.03 -23.57
CA GLY A 222 -1.93 3.62 -24.97
C GLY A 222 -3.27 3.32 -25.66
N PHE A 223 -3.17 2.65 -26.82
CA PHE A 223 -4.31 2.33 -27.69
C PHE A 223 -5.38 1.49 -26.97
N GLU A 224 -4.98 0.58 -26.09
CA GLU A 224 -5.90 -0.24 -25.29
C GLU A 224 -6.83 0.61 -24.43
N ARG A 225 -6.36 1.72 -23.87
CA ARG A 225 -7.17 2.64 -23.08
C ARG A 225 -8.25 3.30 -23.95
N VAL A 226 -7.89 3.70 -25.17
CA VAL A 226 -8.83 4.31 -26.13
C VAL A 226 -9.92 3.32 -26.52
N VAL A 227 -9.52 2.09 -26.89
CA VAL A 227 -10.46 1.01 -27.25
C VAL A 227 -11.36 0.65 -26.06
N TYR A 228 -10.79 0.48 -24.87
CA TYR A 228 -11.55 0.20 -23.65
C TYR A 228 -12.55 1.32 -23.35
N MET A 229 -12.10 2.57 -23.39
CA MET A 229 -12.96 3.72 -23.13
C MET A 229 -14.11 3.82 -24.16
N LEU A 230 -13.80 3.62 -25.46
CA LEU A 230 -14.80 3.59 -26.52
C LEU A 230 -15.82 2.47 -26.31
N ALA A 231 -15.35 1.25 -26.01
CA ALA A 231 -16.21 0.09 -25.83
C ALA A 231 -17.17 0.20 -24.64
N PHE A 232 -16.69 0.72 -23.50
CA PHE A 232 -17.47 0.74 -22.26
C PHE A 232 -18.18 2.06 -21.99
N ARG A 233 -17.64 3.20 -22.43
CA ARG A 233 -18.24 4.52 -22.20
C ARG A 233 -19.12 4.98 -23.36
N TYR A 234 -18.80 4.53 -24.58
CA TYR A 234 -19.51 4.89 -25.80
C TYR A 234 -19.79 3.66 -26.68
N PRO A 235 -20.56 2.64 -26.20
CA PRO A 235 -20.73 1.35 -26.88
C PRO A 235 -21.36 1.49 -28.28
N LEU A 236 -22.28 2.43 -28.45
CA LEU A 236 -22.91 2.72 -29.77
C LEU A 236 -21.89 3.26 -30.78
N ALA A 237 -21.03 4.19 -30.36
CA ALA A 237 -19.98 4.73 -31.21
C ALA A 237 -18.95 3.66 -31.58
N TYR A 238 -18.54 2.81 -30.61
CA TYR A 238 -17.65 1.70 -30.85
C TYR A 238 -18.23 0.71 -31.88
N GLY A 239 -19.49 0.31 -31.71
CA GLY A 239 -20.19 -0.56 -32.64
C GLY A 239 -20.31 0.02 -34.05
N LEU A 240 -20.63 1.29 -34.17
CA LEU A 240 -20.72 1.98 -35.47
C LEU A 240 -19.35 2.03 -36.18
N ILE A 241 -18.28 2.38 -35.45
CA ILE A 241 -16.91 2.39 -35.99
C ILE A 241 -16.51 0.99 -36.44
N ALA A 242 -16.80 -0.05 -35.67
CA ALA A 242 -16.48 -1.42 -36.01
C ALA A 242 -17.20 -1.86 -37.33
N VAL A 243 -18.48 -1.54 -37.47
CA VAL A 243 -19.26 -1.82 -38.70
C VAL A 243 -18.71 -1.04 -39.91
N LEU A 244 -18.38 0.22 -39.75
CA LEU A 244 -17.80 1.04 -40.82
C LEU A 244 -16.41 0.49 -41.25
N MET A 245 -15.58 0.07 -40.31
CA MET A 245 -14.29 -0.54 -40.65
C MET A 245 -14.46 -1.85 -41.37
N ALA A 246 -15.36 -2.73 -40.92
CA ALA A 246 -15.61 -4.02 -41.56
C ALA A 246 -16.16 -3.86 -42.97
N THR A 247 -17.13 -2.96 -43.20
CA THR A 247 -17.68 -2.69 -44.54
C THR A 247 -16.65 -2.06 -45.47
N SER A 248 -15.84 -1.12 -44.96
CA SER A 248 -14.77 -0.49 -45.75
C SER A 248 -13.72 -1.51 -46.18
N ALA A 249 -13.29 -2.37 -45.24
CA ALA A 249 -12.33 -3.44 -45.54
C ALA A 249 -12.89 -4.44 -46.57
N GLY A 250 -14.17 -4.81 -46.45
CA GLY A 250 -14.84 -5.68 -47.43
C GLY A 250 -14.93 -5.06 -48.84
N LEU A 251 -15.28 -3.76 -48.91
CA LEU A 251 -15.33 -3.04 -50.22
C LEU A 251 -13.95 -2.90 -50.85
N LEU A 252 -12.91 -2.61 -50.03
CA LEU A 252 -11.54 -2.53 -50.51
C LEU A 252 -11.03 -3.91 -51.03
N ALA A 253 -11.32 -4.97 -50.28
CA ALA A 253 -11.01 -6.34 -50.73
C ALA A 253 -11.73 -6.67 -52.04
N TYR A 254 -13.04 -6.41 -52.14
CA TYR A 254 -13.81 -6.61 -53.36
C TYR A 254 -13.23 -5.82 -54.55
N ALA A 255 -12.87 -4.55 -54.33
CA ALA A 255 -12.27 -3.73 -55.40
C ALA A 255 -10.90 -4.23 -55.85
N ALA A 256 -10.07 -4.73 -54.92
CA ALA A 256 -8.76 -5.27 -55.21
C ALA A 256 -8.82 -6.59 -55.97
N PHE A 257 -9.73 -7.51 -55.61
CA PHE A 257 -9.85 -8.84 -56.24
C PHE A 257 -10.74 -8.85 -57.49
N ARG A 258 -11.57 -7.81 -57.71
CA ARG A 258 -12.41 -7.68 -58.89
C ARG A 258 -11.59 -7.45 -60.17
N ARG A 259 -10.34 -7.04 -60.11
CA ARG A 259 -9.45 -6.75 -61.23
C ARG A 259 -8.58 -7.91 -61.67
N GLN A 260 -8.75 -9.09 -61.04
CA GLN A 260 -8.19 -10.36 -61.51
C GLN A 260 -9.29 -11.18 -62.19
#